data_0bb6bf4a37bae6f6b9aad19ec57aecad
#
_entry.id   0bb6bf4a37bae6f6b9aad19ec57aecad
#
_cell.length_a   1.000
_cell.length_b   1.000
_cell.length_c   1.000
_cell.angle_alpha   90.00
_cell.angle_beta   90.00
_cell.angle_gamma   90.00
#
_symmetry.space_group_name_H-M   'P 1'
#
loop_
_entity.id
_entity.type
_entity.pdbx_description
1 polymer ?
#
loop_
_entity_poly.entity_id
_entity_poly.type
_entity_poly.pdbx_seq_one_letter_code
_entity_poly.pdbx_strand_id
1 'polypeptide(L)'
;MSVKDVNDGRIWLDWPEQFRSPSEEFKTQLTQTYAKEIGYYQFLQFLFFTEWKDLKTYANERGIRIIGDIPLFVSMDSADVWANKHLFQLDTTGYPLAVAGVPPDYFSATGQLWGNPLYNWE
;
A
#
# COMPACT_ATOMS: atom_id res chain seq x y z
N MET A 1 4.58 0.49 7.69
CA MET A 1 5.33 -0.70 8.19
C MET A 1 5.39 -0.71 9.71
N SER A 2 5.91 0.32 10.40
CA SER A 2 6.06 0.35 11.86
C SER A 2 4.80 -0.07 12.64
N VAL A 3 3.63 0.43 12.25
CA VAL A 3 2.34 0.03 12.88
C VAL A 3 2.04 -1.45 12.63
N LYS A 4 2.39 -1.98 11.47
CA LYS A 4 2.20 -3.40 11.15
C LYS A 4 3.08 -4.30 12.03
N ASP A 5 4.31 -3.90 12.24
CA ASP A 5 5.25 -4.65 13.11
C ASP A 5 4.76 -4.71 14.56
N VAL A 6 4.22 -3.60 15.07
CA VAL A 6 3.61 -3.53 16.41
C VAL A 6 2.37 -4.43 16.54
N ASN A 7 1.71 -4.73 15.42
CA ASN A 7 0.55 -5.62 15.36
C ASN A 7 0.89 -7.01 14.82
N ASP A 8 2.10 -7.52 15.12
CA ASP A 8 2.57 -8.87 14.78
C ASP A 8 2.53 -9.19 13.28
N GLY A 9 2.66 -8.20 12.41
CA GLY A 9 2.57 -8.37 10.96
C GLY A 9 1.18 -8.65 10.42
N ARG A 10 0.14 -8.62 11.26
CA ARG A 10 -1.26 -8.87 10.87
C ARG A 10 -1.73 -7.86 9.84
N ILE A 11 -2.74 -8.23 9.07
CA ILE A 11 -3.43 -7.28 8.18
C ILE A 11 -4.09 -6.18 9.01
N TRP A 12 -4.19 -4.97 8.44
CA TRP A 12 -4.72 -3.82 9.18
C TRP A 12 -6.18 -4.00 9.62
N LEU A 13 -6.96 -4.85 8.96
CA LEU A 13 -8.33 -5.20 9.35
C LEU A 13 -8.40 -5.90 10.72
N ASP A 14 -7.35 -6.65 11.09
CA ASP A 14 -7.27 -7.38 12.35
C ASP A 14 -6.61 -6.58 13.47
N TRP A 15 -6.24 -5.32 13.21
CA TRP A 15 -5.65 -4.47 14.24
C TRP A 15 -6.72 -3.98 15.24
N PRO A 16 -6.34 -3.68 16.48
CA PRO A 16 -7.22 -2.95 17.41
C PRO A 16 -7.76 -1.65 16.78
N GLU A 17 -9.00 -1.27 17.15
CA GLU A 17 -9.70 -0.15 16.52
C GLU A 17 -8.89 1.15 16.48
N GLN A 18 -8.16 1.45 17.56
CA GLN A 18 -7.30 2.64 17.64
C GLN A 18 -6.20 2.69 16.57
N PHE A 19 -5.77 1.52 16.05
CA PHE A 19 -4.81 1.43 14.95
C PHE A 19 -5.50 1.37 13.59
N ARG A 20 -6.70 0.79 13.52
CA ARG A 20 -7.46 0.72 12.26
C ARG A 20 -7.99 2.08 11.83
N SER A 21 -8.42 2.91 12.78
CA SER A 21 -9.00 4.23 12.56
C SER A 21 -8.43 5.24 13.57
N PRO A 22 -7.12 5.56 13.46
CA PRO A 22 -6.45 6.39 14.44
C PRO A 22 -6.94 7.84 14.40
N SER A 23 -7.22 8.41 15.58
CA SER A 23 -7.42 9.86 15.74
C SER A 23 -6.10 10.62 15.45
N GLU A 24 -6.17 11.90 15.18
CA GLU A 24 -4.96 12.74 14.96
C GLU A 24 -4.06 12.79 16.19
N GLU A 25 -4.63 12.78 17.38
CA GLU A 25 -3.88 12.70 18.64
C GLU A 25 -3.13 11.37 18.75
N PHE A 26 -3.81 10.26 18.43
CA PHE A 26 -3.19 8.95 18.46
C PHE A 26 -2.10 8.78 17.37
N LYS A 27 -2.28 9.33 16.19
CA LYS A 27 -1.23 9.40 15.16
C LYS A 27 0.01 10.14 15.65
N THR A 28 -0.19 11.27 16.33
CA THR A 28 0.91 12.05 16.93
C THR A 28 1.64 11.23 17.98
N GLN A 29 0.91 10.57 18.87
CA GLN A 29 1.49 9.69 19.89
C GLN A 29 2.26 8.51 19.26
N LEU A 30 1.70 7.86 18.24
CA LEU A 30 2.38 6.78 17.51
C LEU A 30 3.69 7.28 16.89
N THR A 31 3.67 8.46 16.27
CA THR A 31 4.86 9.04 15.63
C THR A 31 5.97 9.29 16.65
N GLN A 32 5.63 9.73 17.85
CA GLN A 32 6.60 9.93 18.93
C GLN A 32 7.09 8.60 19.52
N THR A 33 6.16 7.68 19.78
CA THR A 33 6.49 6.40 20.42
C THR A 33 7.37 5.52 19.53
N TYR A 34 7.08 5.49 18.22
CA TYR A 34 7.78 4.65 17.24
C TYR A 34 8.69 5.45 16.30
N ALA A 35 9.22 6.59 16.77
CA ALA A 35 10.06 7.48 15.96
C ALA A 35 11.27 6.76 15.36
N LYS A 36 11.89 5.84 16.11
CA LYS A 36 13.05 5.07 15.65
C LYS A 36 12.69 4.10 14.52
N GLU A 37 11.61 3.34 14.67
CA GLU A 37 11.12 2.38 13.69
C GLU A 37 10.62 3.10 12.42
N ILE A 38 9.93 4.22 12.58
CA ILE A 38 9.52 5.08 11.47
C ILE A 38 10.74 5.61 10.73
N GLY A 39 11.74 6.14 11.47
CA GLY A 39 13.00 6.62 10.91
C GLY A 39 13.75 5.55 10.14
N TYR A 40 13.73 4.30 10.60
CA TYR A 40 14.32 3.18 9.88
C TYR A 40 13.67 2.96 8.52
N TYR A 41 12.33 2.92 8.44
CA TYR A 41 11.63 2.75 7.16
C TYR A 41 11.80 3.96 6.24
N GLN A 42 11.82 5.17 6.79
CA GLN A 42 12.13 6.38 6.00
C GLN A 42 13.55 6.32 5.42
N PHE A 43 14.51 5.85 6.19
CA PHE A 43 15.88 5.68 5.73
C PHE A 43 16.00 4.64 4.62
N LEU A 44 15.30 3.49 4.72
CA LEU A 44 15.25 2.50 3.64
C LEU A 44 14.68 3.09 2.34
N GLN A 45 13.62 3.88 2.43
CA GLN A 45 13.04 4.57 1.27
C GLN A 45 14.02 5.60 0.69
N PHE A 46 14.72 6.36 1.54
CA PHE A 46 15.75 7.30 1.11
C PHE A 46 16.87 6.59 0.33
N LEU A 47 17.39 5.48 0.85
CA LEU A 47 18.41 4.68 0.16
C LEU A 47 17.91 4.18 -1.19
N PHE A 48 16.71 3.57 -1.21
CA PHE A 48 16.11 3.07 -2.44
C PHE A 48 15.99 4.15 -3.51
N PHE A 49 15.44 5.31 -3.18
CA PHE A 49 15.27 6.38 -4.16
C PHE A 49 16.60 7.00 -4.60
N THR A 50 17.59 7.03 -3.74
CA THR A 50 18.94 7.48 -4.10
C THR A 50 19.56 6.55 -5.13
N GLU A 51 19.60 5.25 -4.83
CA GLU A 51 20.16 4.22 -5.73
C GLU A 51 19.37 4.11 -7.05
N TRP A 52 18.03 4.20 -6.98
CA TRP A 52 17.19 4.21 -8.17
C TRP A 52 17.48 5.39 -9.09
N LYS A 53 17.65 6.59 -8.50
CA LYS A 53 17.99 7.79 -9.26
C LYS A 53 19.34 7.64 -9.95
N ASP A 54 20.34 7.13 -9.26
CA ASP A 54 21.68 6.91 -9.81
C ASP A 54 21.66 5.89 -10.93
N LEU A 55 20.97 4.76 -10.74
CA LEU A 55 20.78 3.73 -11.77
C LEU A 55 20.07 4.29 -13.00
N LYS A 56 19.00 5.05 -12.81
CA LYS A 56 18.24 5.68 -13.90
C LYS A 56 19.11 6.69 -14.68
N THR A 57 19.88 7.49 -13.97
CA THR A 57 20.82 8.45 -14.59
C THR A 57 21.86 7.71 -15.41
N TYR A 58 22.49 6.69 -14.84
CA TYR A 58 23.49 5.85 -15.53
C TYR A 58 22.94 5.23 -16.81
N ALA A 59 21.73 4.68 -16.79
CA ALA A 59 21.08 4.10 -17.95
C ALA A 59 20.79 5.17 -19.03
N ASN A 60 20.23 6.31 -18.63
CA ASN A 60 19.86 7.39 -19.55
C ASN A 60 21.07 8.00 -20.25
N GLU A 61 22.19 8.19 -19.56
CA GLU A 61 23.45 8.67 -20.14
C GLU A 61 24.00 7.73 -21.24
N ARG A 62 23.57 6.46 -21.23
CA ARG A 62 23.93 5.43 -22.23
C ARG A 62 22.84 5.22 -23.29
N GLY A 63 21.87 6.13 -23.37
CA GLY A 63 20.77 6.05 -24.32
C GLY A 63 19.71 5.00 -24.00
N ILE A 64 19.77 4.37 -22.82
CA ILE A 64 18.81 3.37 -22.38
C ILE A 64 17.67 4.08 -21.63
N ARG A 65 16.43 3.88 -22.07
CA ARG A 65 15.24 4.37 -21.39
C ARG A 65 14.61 3.26 -20.55
N ILE A 66 14.36 3.55 -19.28
CA ILE A 66 13.63 2.63 -18.40
C ILE A 66 12.16 2.99 -18.50
N ILE A 67 11.34 2.03 -18.93
CA ILE A 67 9.88 2.13 -18.97
C ILE A 67 9.37 1.41 -17.73
N GLY A 68 8.66 2.15 -16.87
CA GLY A 68 7.99 1.60 -15.70
C GLY A 68 6.54 1.28 -16.00
N ASP A 69 5.89 0.63 -15.04
CA ASP A 69 4.46 0.37 -15.04
C ASP A 69 3.82 0.97 -13.79
N ILE A 70 2.52 1.26 -13.86
CA ILE A 70 1.73 1.74 -12.73
C ILE A 70 0.78 0.62 -12.33
N PRO A 71 0.83 0.10 -11.07
CA PRO A 71 -0.14 -0.86 -10.62
C PRO A 71 -1.55 -0.25 -10.65
N LEU A 72 -2.47 -0.90 -11.38
CA LEU A 72 -3.86 -0.45 -11.48
C LEU A 72 -4.60 -0.57 -10.15
N PHE A 73 -4.25 -1.56 -9.34
CA PHE A 73 -4.85 -1.82 -8.05
C PHE A 73 -3.78 -1.93 -6.97
N VAL A 74 -4.16 -1.61 -5.75
CA VAL A 74 -3.33 -1.80 -4.56
C VAL A 74 -3.81 -3.00 -3.76
N SER A 75 -2.94 -3.58 -2.95
CA SER A 75 -3.32 -4.65 -2.03
C SER A 75 -4.30 -4.12 -0.98
N MET A 76 -5.29 -4.94 -0.59
CA MET A 76 -6.16 -4.64 0.54
C MET A 76 -5.34 -4.36 1.82
N ASP A 77 -4.29 -5.13 2.06
CA ASP A 77 -3.36 -4.95 3.16
C ASP A 77 -2.21 -4.00 2.80
N SER A 78 -2.56 -2.78 2.37
CA SER A 78 -1.61 -1.72 2.03
C SER A 78 -1.81 -0.48 2.89
N ALA A 79 -0.75 0.34 2.98
CA ALA A 79 -0.82 1.64 3.62
C ALA A 79 -1.79 2.58 2.89
N ASP A 80 -1.92 2.44 1.56
CA ASP A 80 -2.82 3.25 0.74
C ASP A 80 -4.28 3.03 1.15
N VAL A 81 -4.73 1.78 1.26
CA VAL A 81 -6.10 1.46 1.67
C VAL A 81 -6.34 1.85 3.12
N TRP A 82 -5.40 1.52 4.02
CA TRP A 82 -5.52 1.85 5.44
C TRP A 82 -5.62 3.35 5.69
N ALA A 83 -4.79 4.15 5.03
CA ALA A 83 -4.75 5.60 5.23
C ALA A 83 -5.85 6.36 4.49
N ASN A 84 -6.37 5.81 3.38
CA ASN A 84 -7.27 6.51 2.46
C ASN A 84 -8.52 5.68 2.16
N LYS A 85 -9.15 5.12 3.18
CA LYS A 85 -10.33 4.24 3.05
C LYS A 85 -11.44 4.82 2.17
N HIS A 86 -11.63 6.13 2.21
CA HIS A 86 -12.65 6.85 1.44
C HIS A 86 -12.44 6.78 -0.08
N LEU A 87 -11.23 6.43 -0.54
CA LEU A 87 -10.94 6.25 -1.96
C LEU A 87 -11.32 4.85 -2.49
N PHE A 88 -11.80 3.96 -1.62
CA PHE A 88 -12.10 2.59 -1.98
C PHE A 88 -13.53 2.21 -1.60
N GLN A 89 -14.11 1.27 -2.35
CA GLN A 89 -15.44 0.73 -2.08
C GLN A 89 -15.38 -0.26 -0.91
N LEU A 90 -15.41 0.27 0.30
CA LEU A 90 -15.36 -0.51 1.55
C LEU A 90 -16.68 -0.34 2.31
N ASP A 91 -17.03 -1.36 3.09
CA ASP A 91 -18.12 -1.26 4.08
C ASP A 91 -17.68 -0.48 5.33
N THR A 92 -18.60 -0.29 6.28
CA THR A 92 -18.34 0.43 7.52
C THR A 92 -17.30 -0.24 8.44
N THR A 93 -16.99 -1.50 8.22
CA THR A 93 -15.99 -2.27 8.97
C THR A 93 -14.62 -2.27 8.28
N GLY A 94 -14.57 -1.76 7.05
CA GLY A 94 -13.35 -1.66 6.23
C GLY A 94 -13.16 -2.82 5.26
N TYR A 95 -14.11 -3.76 5.17
CA TYR A 95 -14.05 -4.84 4.18
C TYR A 95 -14.50 -4.37 2.79
N PRO A 96 -13.92 -4.90 1.71
CA PRO A 96 -14.28 -4.49 0.36
C PRO A 96 -15.71 -4.95 0.01
N LEU A 97 -16.52 -4.04 -0.53
CA LEU A 97 -17.87 -4.32 -1.05
C LEU A 97 -17.80 -5.15 -2.34
N ALA A 98 -16.74 -4.96 -3.10
CA ALA A 98 -16.42 -5.71 -4.31
C ALA A 98 -14.90 -5.75 -4.50
N VAL A 99 -14.42 -6.77 -5.18
CA VAL A 99 -13.00 -6.97 -5.46
C VAL A 99 -12.71 -7.09 -6.94
N ALA A 100 -11.51 -6.71 -7.34
CA ALA A 100 -11.06 -6.78 -8.71
C ALA A 100 -10.87 -8.23 -9.17
N GLY A 101 -11.15 -8.46 -10.44
CA GLY A 101 -10.95 -9.71 -11.14
C GLY A 101 -11.29 -9.56 -12.62
N VAL A 102 -11.08 -10.60 -13.39
CA VAL A 102 -11.43 -10.65 -14.81
C VAL A 102 -12.24 -11.92 -15.14
N PRO A 103 -13.20 -11.84 -16.07
CA PRO A 103 -13.94 -13.00 -16.53
C PRO A 103 -13.02 -13.99 -17.26
N PRO A 104 -13.52 -15.21 -17.57
CA PRO A 104 -12.79 -16.16 -18.40
C PRO A 104 -12.33 -15.54 -19.72
N ASP A 105 -11.09 -15.81 -20.08
CA ASP A 105 -10.46 -15.35 -21.31
C ASP A 105 -9.55 -16.43 -21.93
N TYR A 106 -8.77 -16.07 -22.95
CA TYR A 106 -7.84 -16.98 -23.60
C TYR A 106 -6.75 -17.54 -22.65
N PHE A 107 -6.35 -16.78 -21.65
CA PHE A 107 -5.28 -17.16 -20.70
C PHE A 107 -5.82 -17.92 -19.48
N SER A 108 -7.10 -17.75 -19.14
CA SER A 108 -7.73 -18.41 -18.00
C SER A 108 -9.18 -18.81 -18.32
N ALA A 109 -9.42 -20.10 -18.46
CA ALA A 109 -10.76 -20.64 -18.74
C ALA A 109 -11.79 -20.39 -17.62
N THR A 110 -11.34 -20.09 -16.41
CA THR A 110 -12.18 -19.80 -15.23
C THR A 110 -12.19 -18.34 -14.83
N GLY A 111 -11.45 -17.47 -15.54
CA GLY A 111 -11.17 -16.10 -15.13
C GLY A 111 -10.17 -16.02 -13.99
N GLN A 112 -9.97 -14.82 -13.45
CA GLN A 112 -9.06 -14.58 -12.35
C GLN A 112 -9.74 -13.69 -11.30
N LEU A 113 -9.63 -14.07 -10.04
CA LEU A 113 -10.05 -13.25 -8.90
C LEU A 113 -8.78 -12.69 -8.23
N TRP A 114 -8.54 -11.40 -8.40
CA TRP A 114 -7.31 -10.77 -7.86
C TRP A 114 -7.45 -10.35 -6.40
N GLY A 115 -8.68 -10.06 -5.95
CA GLY A 115 -8.96 -9.75 -4.54
C GLY A 115 -8.60 -8.32 -4.11
N ASN A 116 -8.13 -7.47 -5.00
CA ASN A 116 -7.84 -6.07 -4.70
C ASN A 116 -9.14 -5.28 -4.51
N PRO A 117 -9.19 -4.30 -3.60
CA PRO A 117 -10.36 -3.44 -3.45
C PRO A 117 -10.54 -2.55 -4.67
N LEU A 118 -11.78 -2.25 -5.02
CA LEU A 118 -12.09 -1.32 -6.10
C LEU A 118 -12.03 0.13 -5.60
N TYR A 119 -11.64 1.05 -6.49
CA TYR A 119 -11.67 2.48 -6.21
C TYR A 119 -13.10 3.02 -6.21
N ASN A 120 -13.35 4.00 -5.36
CA ASN A 120 -14.56 4.80 -5.36
C ASN A 120 -14.34 6.03 -6.25
N TRP A 121 -14.99 6.06 -7.41
CA TRP A 121 -14.84 7.12 -8.42
C TRP A 121 -15.91 8.21 -8.30
N GLU A 122 -16.80 8.14 -7.30
CA GLU A 122 -17.88 9.09 -7.06
C GLU A 122 -17.45 10.29 -6.22
#